data_9c3d8be7a900af30026806343e36613f
#
_entry.id   9c3d8be7a900af30026806343e36613f
#
_cell.length_a   1.000
_cell.length_b   1.000
_cell.length_c   1.000
_cell.angle_alpha   90.00
_cell.angle_beta   90.00
_cell.angle_gamma   90.00
#
_symmetry.space_group_name_H-M   'P 1'
#
loop_
_entity.id
_entity.type
_entity.pdbx_description
1 polymer ?
#
loop_
_entity_poly.entity_id
_entity_poly.type
_entity_poly.pdbx_seq_one_letter_code
_entity_poly.pdbx_strand_id
1 'polypeptide(L)'
;MSKKSTQLSLFDSPHAERGWIAFLNETLQLPQERPYLAIDLFAGCGGLSLGFECAGVKTIGYEMKPECCETYRANLHSECRNEMLTEETEYPQADVILGGPPCQPFSRRGKRKGKDDARDGFPAYIAAIRKVQPKIWVCENVKGLPELDEKYFQSILEQFKALGYEVEYKVVRMYNYDAQQMRERLVIDGRRG
;
A
#
# COMPACT_ATOMS: atom_id res chain seq x y z
N MET A 1 13.77 -44.63 -0.21
CA MET A 1 14.60 -43.48 -0.62
C MET A 1 13.98 -42.19 -0.09
N SER A 2 14.54 -41.71 1.02
CA SER A 2 14.05 -40.48 1.71
C SER A 2 14.51 -39.28 0.89
N LYS A 3 13.57 -38.46 0.40
CA LYS A 3 13.87 -37.13 -0.14
C LYS A 3 14.34 -36.25 1.01
N LYS A 4 15.63 -35.97 1.10
CA LYS A 4 16.16 -34.91 1.94
C LYS A 4 15.56 -33.59 1.44
N SER A 5 14.71 -32.98 2.25
CA SER A 5 14.30 -31.59 2.07
C SER A 5 15.55 -30.75 2.23
N THR A 6 16.03 -30.17 1.15
CA THR A 6 17.11 -29.18 1.18
C THR A 6 16.51 -27.91 1.76
N GLN A 7 16.61 -27.78 3.09
CA GLN A 7 16.31 -26.54 3.78
C GLN A 7 17.43 -25.58 3.40
N LEU A 8 17.16 -24.67 2.46
CA LEU A 8 18.07 -23.58 2.13
C LEU A 8 18.29 -22.75 3.39
N SER A 9 19.51 -22.77 3.91
CA SER A 9 19.91 -21.88 4.99
C SER A 9 19.87 -20.44 4.49
N LEU A 10 19.49 -19.51 5.34
CA LEU A 10 19.56 -18.08 5.08
C LEU A 10 20.96 -17.62 4.63
N PHE A 11 21.99 -18.40 4.98
CA PHE A 11 23.40 -18.17 4.68
C PHE A 11 23.84 -18.80 3.36
N ASP A 12 23.03 -19.68 2.74
CA ASP A 12 23.31 -20.31 1.45
C ASP A 12 22.68 -19.54 0.27
N SER A 13 22.15 -18.34 0.54
CA SER A 13 21.65 -17.45 -0.50
C SER A 13 22.81 -17.04 -1.42
N PRO A 14 22.64 -17.02 -2.76
CA PRO A 14 23.64 -16.50 -3.69
C PRO A 14 24.02 -15.04 -3.42
N HIS A 15 23.29 -14.38 -2.54
CA HIS A 15 23.52 -13.00 -2.07
C HIS A 15 24.31 -12.92 -0.76
N ALA A 16 24.60 -14.04 -0.09
CA ALA A 16 25.32 -14.05 1.18
C ALA A 16 26.74 -13.48 1.05
N GLU A 17 27.41 -13.69 -0.10
CA GLU A 17 28.75 -13.18 -0.36
C GLU A 17 28.79 -11.67 -0.62
N ARG A 18 27.70 -11.08 -1.16
CA ARG A 18 27.61 -9.65 -1.48
C ARG A 18 27.07 -8.80 -0.33
N GLY A 19 26.49 -9.42 0.67
CA GLY A 19 25.78 -8.76 1.74
C GLY A 19 24.38 -8.27 1.34
N TRP A 20 23.47 -8.31 2.31
CA TRP A 20 22.06 -7.97 2.11
C TRP A 20 21.81 -6.53 1.62
N ILE A 21 22.62 -5.58 2.10
CA ILE A 21 22.49 -4.16 1.70
C ILE A 21 22.84 -3.98 0.21
N ALA A 22 23.89 -4.64 -0.28
CA ALA A 22 24.26 -4.58 -1.69
C ALA A 22 23.18 -5.18 -2.58
N PHE A 23 22.61 -6.32 -2.17
CA PHE A 23 21.46 -6.95 -2.85
C PHE A 23 20.24 -6.02 -2.90
N LEU A 24 19.89 -5.39 -1.80
CA LEU A 24 18.78 -4.43 -1.78
C LEU A 24 19.02 -3.25 -2.72
N ASN A 25 20.22 -2.67 -2.70
CA ASN A 25 20.57 -1.55 -3.56
C ASN A 25 20.54 -1.91 -5.05
N GLU A 26 20.92 -3.15 -5.42
CA GLU A 26 20.80 -3.63 -6.79
C GLU A 26 19.33 -3.86 -7.19
N THR A 27 18.54 -4.43 -6.28
CA THR A 27 17.13 -4.77 -6.54
C THR A 27 16.23 -3.53 -6.58
N LEU A 28 16.55 -2.52 -5.76
CA LEU A 28 15.77 -1.29 -5.62
C LEU A 28 16.24 -0.16 -6.55
N GLN A 29 16.93 -0.48 -7.64
CA GLN A 29 17.29 0.52 -8.64
C GLN A 29 16.07 0.99 -9.43
N LEU A 30 16.02 2.29 -9.67
CA LEU A 30 14.92 2.87 -10.44
C LEU A 30 15.12 2.66 -11.95
N PRO A 31 14.10 2.23 -12.68
CA PRO A 31 14.11 2.25 -14.13
C PRO A 31 14.29 3.67 -14.67
N GLN A 32 14.99 3.81 -15.80
CA GLN A 32 15.20 5.11 -16.45
C GLN A 32 13.88 5.72 -16.93
N GLU A 33 12.99 4.90 -17.49
CA GLU A 33 11.68 5.34 -17.95
C GLU A 33 10.62 5.00 -16.92
N ARG A 34 9.84 6.02 -16.53
CA ARG A 34 8.74 5.90 -15.58
C ARG A 34 7.53 6.67 -16.13
N PRO A 35 6.80 6.07 -17.11
CA PRO A 35 5.73 6.75 -17.83
C PRO A 35 4.44 6.93 -17.01
N TYR A 36 4.27 6.13 -15.96
CA TYR A 36 3.07 6.14 -15.14
C TYR A 36 3.26 6.96 -13.87
N LEU A 37 2.16 7.55 -13.39
CA LEU A 37 2.11 8.28 -12.13
C LEU A 37 1.16 7.56 -11.16
N ALA A 38 1.63 7.36 -9.93
CA ALA A 38 0.82 6.90 -8.80
C ALA A 38 0.73 7.98 -7.72
N ILE A 39 -0.44 8.09 -7.09
CA ILE A 39 -0.65 8.86 -5.87
C ILE A 39 -0.72 7.87 -4.71
N ASP A 40 0.17 8.03 -3.72
CA ASP A 40 0.20 7.20 -2.51
C ASP A 40 -0.44 7.96 -1.34
N LEU A 41 -1.63 7.54 -0.97
CA LEU A 41 -2.43 8.13 0.10
C LEU A 41 -2.12 7.46 1.44
N PHE A 42 -1.97 8.26 2.49
CA PHE A 42 -1.52 7.78 3.80
C PHE A 42 -0.14 7.11 3.70
N ALA A 43 0.76 7.75 2.95
CA ALA A 43 2.00 7.15 2.45
C ALA A 43 2.99 6.73 3.55
N GLY A 44 2.86 7.28 4.76
CA GLY A 44 3.83 7.04 5.83
C GLY A 44 5.24 7.40 5.37
N CYS A 45 6.19 6.50 5.63
CA CYS A 45 7.59 6.66 5.19
C CYS A 45 7.85 6.19 3.74
N GLY A 46 6.80 5.83 2.96
CA GLY A 46 6.90 5.54 1.54
C GLY A 46 7.21 4.09 1.18
N GLY A 47 6.95 3.13 2.07
CA GLY A 47 7.25 1.72 1.79
C GLY A 47 6.51 1.14 0.58
N LEU A 48 5.24 1.53 0.38
CA LEU A 48 4.45 1.11 -0.78
C LEU A 48 4.95 1.81 -2.05
N SER A 49 5.16 3.13 -1.98
CA SER A 49 5.75 3.93 -3.05
C SER A 49 7.08 3.39 -3.54
N LEU A 50 7.98 2.96 -2.64
CA LEU A 50 9.28 2.40 -3.00
C LEU A 50 9.13 1.18 -3.93
N GLY A 51 8.21 0.27 -3.63
CA GLY A 51 7.93 -0.88 -4.49
C GLY A 51 7.45 -0.48 -5.88
N PHE A 52 6.59 0.54 -5.97
CA PHE A 52 6.08 1.05 -7.24
C PHE A 52 7.14 1.83 -8.02
N GLU A 53 8.00 2.60 -7.36
CA GLU A 53 9.12 3.27 -8.03
C GLU A 53 10.09 2.27 -8.66
N CYS A 54 10.42 1.19 -7.95
CA CYS A 54 11.26 0.11 -8.48
C CYS A 54 10.60 -0.62 -9.66
N ALA A 55 9.27 -0.62 -9.74
CA ALA A 55 8.51 -1.15 -10.87
C ALA A 55 8.34 -0.13 -12.03
N GLY A 56 8.98 1.03 -11.96
CA GLY A 56 8.95 2.03 -13.04
C GLY A 56 7.76 3.00 -12.98
N VAL A 57 7.15 3.17 -11.82
CA VAL A 57 6.06 4.14 -11.61
C VAL A 57 6.58 5.33 -10.83
N LYS A 58 6.28 6.56 -11.26
CA LYS A 58 6.52 7.77 -10.45
C LYS A 58 5.50 7.81 -9.32
N THR A 59 5.87 8.34 -8.16
CA THR A 59 4.94 8.46 -7.04
C THR A 59 4.83 9.89 -6.52
N ILE A 60 3.69 10.22 -5.93
CA ILE A 60 3.48 11.42 -5.11
C ILE A 60 2.85 10.95 -3.81
N GLY A 61 3.57 11.07 -2.70
CA GLY A 61 3.07 10.71 -1.38
C GLY A 61 2.23 11.83 -0.76
N TYR A 62 1.18 11.46 -0.04
CA TYR A 62 0.40 12.34 0.83
C TYR A 62 0.40 11.77 2.24
N GLU A 63 0.91 12.52 3.19
CA GLU A 63 1.06 12.07 4.57
C GLU A 63 0.92 13.24 5.54
N MET A 64 0.14 13.06 6.60
CA MET A 64 -0.13 14.13 7.57
C MET A 64 1.02 14.36 8.55
N LYS A 65 1.89 13.37 8.77
CA LYS A 65 2.99 13.46 9.73
C LYS A 65 4.24 14.01 9.06
N PRO A 66 4.74 15.19 9.48
CA PRO A 66 5.93 15.81 8.86
C PRO A 66 7.15 14.90 8.89
N GLU A 67 7.39 14.20 9.99
CA GLU A 67 8.52 13.30 10.16
C GLU A 67 8.49 12.10 9.21
N CYS A 68 7.30 11.62 8.86
CA CYS A 68 7.14 10.58 7.85
C CYS A 68 7.43 11.12 6.45
N CYS A 69 6.95 12.33 6.13
CA CYS A 69 7.25 13.00 4.86
C CYS A 69 8.75 13.27 4.69
N GLU A 70 9.45 13.65 5.75
CA GLU A 70 10.90 13.83 5.72
C GLU A 70 11.61 12.52 5.38
N THR A 71 11.22 11.42 6.04
CA THR A 71 11.74 10.08 5.77
C THR A 71 11.44 9.65 4.33
N TYR A 72 10.22 9.91 3.85
CA TYR A 72 9.81 9.62 2.47
C TYR A 72 10.74 10.32 1.47
N ARG A 73 10.90 11.65 1.60
CA ARG A 73 11.74 12.47 0.70
C ARG A 73 13.23 12.11 0.78
N ALA A 74 13.69 11.62 1.92
CA ALA A 74 15.10 11.22 2.09
C ALA A 74 15.44 9.91 1.39
N ASN A 75 14.44 9.03 1.13
CA ASN A 75 14.66 7.68 0.61
C ASN A 75 14.04 7.43 -0.77
N LEU A 76 13.14 8.27 -1.24
CA LEU A 76 12.49 8.15 -2.54
C LEU A 76 12.85 9.33 -3.46
N HIS A 77 12.72 9.12 -4.77
CA HIS A 77 12.99 10.15 -5.78
C HIS A 77 11.74 10.98 -6.12
N SER A 78 10.76 10.97 -5.24
CA SER A 78 9.45 11.57 -5.45
C SER A 78 9.08 12.52 -4.32
N GLU A 79 8.16 13.44 -4.58
CA GLU A 79 7.68 14.37 -3.57
C GLU A 79 6.75 13.67 -2.57
N CYS A 80 6.72 14.20 -1.35
CA CYS A 80 5.70 13.89 -0.36
C CYS A 80 5.05 15.19 0.08
N ARG A 81 3.74 15.29 -0.03
CA ARG A 81 2.95 16.42 0.43
C ARG A 81 2.55 16.18 1.88
N ASN A 82 2.94 17.12 2.74
CA ASN A 82 2.54 17.06 4.14
C ASN A 82 1.13 17.63 4.28
N GLU A 83 0.14 16.75 4.18
CA GLU A 83 -1.27 17.12 4.12
C GLU A 83 -2.14 16.08 4.84
N MET A 84 -3.13 16.57 5.60
CA MET A 84 -4.18 15.72 6.15
C MET A 84 -5.25 15.52 5.08
N LEU A 85 -5.46 14.26 4.69
CA LEU A 85 -6.41 13.89 3.66
C LEU A 85 -7.85 14.00 4.15
N THR A 86 -8.68 14.61 3.32
CA THR A 86 -10.14 14.71 3.48
C THR A 86 -10.84 14.35 2.18
N GLU A 87 -12.16 14.29 2.19
CA GLU A 87 -12.94 14.07 0.96
C GLU A 87 -12.83 15.24 -0.03
N GLU A 88 -12.43 16.43 0.43
CA GLU A 88 -12.26 17.64 -0.39
C GLU A 88 -10.87 17.77 -0.98
N THR A 89 -9.89 16.99 -0.52
CA THR A 89 -8.51 17.06 -1.03
C THR A 89 -8.47 16.89 -2.55
N GLU A 90 -7.68 17.75 -3.21
CA GLU A 90 -7.52 17.75 -4.67
C GLU A 90 -6.22 17.06 -5.08
N TYR A 91 -6.27 16.36 -6.20
CA TYR A 91 -5.17 15.52 -6.68
C TYR A 91 -4.85 15.83 -8.15
N PRO A 92 -3.58 15.69 -8.60
CA PRO A 92 -3.28 15.66 -10.01
C PRO A 92 -3.88 14.41 -10.68
N GLN A 93 -4.00 14.43 -11.99
CA GLN A 93 -4.35 13.22 -12.73
C GLN A 93 -3.25 12.17 -12.58
N ALA A 94 -3.64 10.94 -12.33
CA ALA A 94 -2.73 9.83 -12.13
C ALA A 94 -3.30 8.52 -12.71
N ASP A 95 -2.39 7.62 -13.07
CA ASP A 95 -2.76 6.30 -13.59
C ASP A 95 -3.14 5.33 -12.47
N VAL A 96 -2.54 5.52 -11.28
CA VAL A 96 -2.68 4.62 -10.14
C VAL A 96 -2.96 5.41 -8.86
N ILE A 97 -3.82 4.89 -7.98
CA ILE A 97 -3.92 5.30 -6.58
C ILE A 97 -3.48 4.13 -5.71
N LEU A 98 -2.57 4.42 -4.79
CA LEU A 98 -2.10 3.52 -3.75
C LEU A 98 -2.55 4.03 -2.39
N GLY A 99 -2.51 3.17 -1.38
CA GLY A 99 -2.60 3.66 -0.01
C GLY A 99 -2.98 2.62 1.02
N GLY A 100 -2.73 2.98 2.27
CA GLY A 100 -3.11 2.22 3.45
C GLY A 100 -4.02 3.06 4.36
N PRO A 101 -5.31 3.28 4.01
CA PRO A 101 -6.19 4.10 4.81
C PRO A 101 -6.30 3.55 6.24
N PRO A 102 -6.15 4.39 7.28
CA PRO A 102 -6.30 3.95 8.65
C PRO A 102 -7.70 3.38 8.89
N CYS A 103 -7.75 2.23 9.58
CA CYS A 103 -8.98 1.53 9.96
C CYS A 103 -9.00 1.36 11.49
N GLN A 104 -8.79 2.46 12.22
CA GLN A 104 -8.63 2.43 13.68
C GLN A 104 -9.91 2.14 14.48
N PRO A 105 -11.12 2.50 14.03
CA PRO A 105 -12.35 2.11 14.71
C PRO A 105 -12.48 0.60 14.94
N PHE A 106 -11.84 -0.19 14.09
CA PHE A 106 -11.92 -1.65 14.03
C PHE A 106 -10.64 -2.36 14.48
N SER A 107 -9.56 -1.63 14.85
CA SER A 107 -8.35 -2.25 15.36
C SER A 107 -8.57 -2.81 16.78
N ARG A 108 -7.95 -3.97 17.10
CA ARG A 108 -8.01 -4.60 18.43
C ARG A 108 -7.56 -3.69 19.59
N ARG A 109 -6.82 -2.60 19.29
CA ARG A 109 -6.30 -1.63 20.27
C ARG A 109 -7.10 -0.33 20.32
N GLY A 110 -8.09 -0.11 19.43
CA GLY A 110 -8.90 1.11 19.38
C GLY A 110 -10.19 0.98 20.19
N LYS A 111 -10.67 2.10 20.79
CA LYS A 111 -12.03 2.18 21.31
C LYS A 111 -12.99 2.17 20.11
N ARG A 112 -13.81 1.13 19.95
CA ARG A 112 -14.79 0.97 18.89
C ARG A 112 -15.82 2.12 18.93
N LYS A 113 -15.64 3.14 18.09
CA LYS A 113 -16.58 4.26 17.95
C LYS A 113 -17.50 4.17 16.72
N GLY A 114 -17.34 3.15 15.86
CA GLY A 114 -18.21 2.94 14.69
C GLY A 114 -17.81 3.77 13.47
N LYS A 115 -18.74 3.87 12.52
CA LYS A 115 -18.53 4.44 11.18
C LYS A 115 -18.21 5.95 11.13
N ASP A 116 -18.51 6.69 12.20
CA ASP A 116 -18.32 8.15 12.26
C ASP A 116 -17.02 8.54 12.99
N ASP A 117 -16.05 7.61 13.07
CA ASP A 117 -14.77 7.91 13.71
C ASP A 117 -13.87 8.67 12.72
N ALA A 118 -13.44 9.88 13.08
CA ALA A 118 -12.51 10.72 12.31
C ALA A 118 -11.15 10.03 11.98
N ARG A 119 -10.92 8.83 12.52
CA ARG A 119 -9.74 8.00 12.23
C ARG A 119 -9.98 6.96 11.14
N ASP A 120 -11.14 6.98 10.48
CA ASP A 120 -11.44 6.17 9.31
C ASP A 120 -10.94 6.90 8.05
N GLY A 121 -9.95 6.32 7.37
CA GLY A 121 -9.39 6.87 6.15
C GLY A 121 -10.11 6.44 4.87
N PHE A 122 -11.05 5.49 4.93
CA PHE A 122 -11.74 5.01 3.72
C PHE A 122 -12.58 6.07 3.01
N PRO A 123 -13.32 6.96 3.68
CA PRO A 123 -14.05 8.02 2.98
C PRO A 123 -13.14 8.89 2.09
N ALA A 124 -12.02 9.36 2.63
CA ALA A 124 -11.04 10.14 1.87
C ALA A 124 -10.41 9.33 0.73
N TYR A 125 -10.08 8.05 0.97
CA TYR A 125 -9.52 7.16 -0.05
C TYR A 125 -10.50 6.93 -1.21
N ILE A 126 -11.77 6.66 -0.93
CA ILE A 126 -12.83 6.47 -1.94
C ILE A 126 -13.11 7.78 -2.70
N ALA A 127 -13.09 8.92 -2.01
CA ALA A 127 -13.25 10.23 -2.64
C ALA A 127 -12.10 10.53 -3.62
N ALA A 128 -10.86 10.19 -3.26
CA ALA A 128 -9.72 10.32 -4.16
C ALA A 128 -9.88 9.48 -5.43
N ILE A 129 -10.30 8.22 -5.32
CA ILE A 129 -10.57 7.36 -6.48
C ILE A 129 -11.69 7.93 -7.35
N ARG A 130 -12.74 8.48 -6.73
CA ARG A 130 -13.87 9.12 -7.46
C ARG A 130 -13.41 10.35 -8.25
N LYS A 131 -12.51 11.17 -7.69
CA LYS A 131 -11.99 12.39 -8.31
C LYS A 131 -10.97 12.08 -9.42
N VAL A 132 -9.98 11.25 -9.14
CA VAL A 132 -8.88 10.96 -10.06
C VAL A 132 -9.28 9.97 -11.14
N GLN A 133 -10.18 9.03 -10.85
CA GLN A 133 -10.60 7.94 -11.74
C GLN A 133 -9.41 7.18 -12.35
N PRO A 134 -8.48 6.67 -11.53
CA PRO A 134 -7.28 5.98 -12.01
C PRO A 134 -7.66 4.70 -12.78
N LYS A 135 -6.74 4.19 -13.59
CA LYS A 135 -6.90 2.88 -14.25
C LYS A 135 -6.88 1.73 -13.24
N ILE A 136 -6.03 1.88 -12.22
CA ILE A 136 -5.83 0.88 -11.17
C ILE A 136 -5.74 1.60 -9.83
N TRP A 137 -6.25 0.97 -8.79
CA TRP A 137 -5.97 1.38 -7.42
C TRP A 137 -5.65 0.16 -6.55
N VAL A 138 -4.82 0.36 -5.53
CA VAL A 138 -4.39 -0.67 -4.59
C VAL A 138 -4.49 -0.14 -3.16
N CYS A 139 -5.25 -0.84 -2.34
CA CYS A 139 -5.47 -0.52 -0.94
C CYS A 139 -4.88 -1.61 -0.04
N GLU A 140 -3.97 -1.25 0.86
CA GLU A 140 -3.44 -2.15 1.88
C GLU A 140 -4.16 -1.92 3.21
N ASN A 141 -4.44 -3.01 3.94
CA ASN A 141 -5.02 -2.92 5.27
C ASN A 141 -4.65 -4.12 6.14
N VAL A 142 -5.12 -4.11 7.38
CA VAL A 142 -4.96 -5.25 8.29
C VAL A 142 -5.80 -6.44 7.83
N LYS A 143 -5.24 -7.65 7.92
CA LYS A 143 -5.92 -8.88 7.48
C LYS A 143 -7.28 -9.10 8.14
N GLY A 144 -7.45 -8.61 9.37
CA GLY A 144 -8.67 -8.80 10.15
C GLY A 144 -9.83 -7.87 9.80
N LEU A 145 -9.68 -6.95 8.83
CA LEU A 145 -10.75 -6.02 8.47
C LEU A 145 -12.07 -6.73 8.07
N PRO A 146 -12.08 -7.79 7.23
CA PRO A 146 -13.29 -8.53 6.92
C PRO A 146 -13.92 -9.24 8.11
N GLU A 147 -13.10 -9.69 9.07
CA GLU A 147 -13.54 -10.45 10.25
C GLU A 147 -14.04 -9.53 11.37
N LEU A 148 -13.51 -8.30 11.44
CA LEU A 148 -13.83 -7.34 12.50
C LEU A 148 -15.20 -6.67 12.31
N ASP A 149 -15.54 -6.35 11.07
CA ASP A 149 -16.85 -5.83 10.67
C ASP A 149 -17.13 -6.18 9.20
N GLU A 150 -17.75 -7.32 8.97
CA GLU A 150 -18.09 -7.81 7.64
C GLU A 150 -19.02 -6.84 6.88
N LYS A 151 -20.00 -6.25 7.57
CA LYS A 151 -20.95 -5.34 6.94
C LYS A 151 -20.26 -4.07 6.45
N TYR A 152 -19.36 -3.54 7.26
CA TYR A 152 -18.56 -2.37 6.88
C TYR A 152 -17.63 -2.71 5.71
N PHE A 153 -16.94 -3.85 5.77
CA PHE A 153 -16.08 -4.30 4.68
C PHE A 153 -16.85 -4.46 3.37
N GLN A 154 -18.00 -5.12 3.40
CA GLN A 154 -18.87 -5.24 2.21
C GLN A 154 -19.33 -3.87 1.69
N SER A 155 -19.67 -2.94 2.58
CA SER A 155 -20.06 -1.58 2.15
C SER A 155 -18.93 -0.82 1.46
N ILE A 156 -17.67 -1.06 1.84
CA ILE A 156 -16.48 -0.52 1.15
C ILE A 156 -16.35 -1.11 -0.25
N LEU A 157 -16.45 -2.44 -0.37
CA LEU A 157 -16.36 -3.12 -1.67
C LEU A 157 -17.48 -2.66 -2.64
N GLU A 158 -18.69 -2.48 -2.13
CA GLU A 158 -19.83 -1.98 -2.92
C GLU A 158 -19.58 -0.55 -3.42
N GLN A 159 -19.00 0.33 -2.60
CA GLN A 159 -18.68 1.67 -3.01
C GLN A 159 -17.63 1.70 -4.14
N PHE A 160 -16.59 0.86 -4.07
CA PHE A 160 -15.61 0.73 -5.15
C PHE A 160 -16.24 0.19 -6.45
N LYS A 161 -17.09 -0.83 -6.35
CA LYS A 161 -17.82 -1.38 -7.51
C LYS A 161 -18.75 -0.34 -8.12
N ALA A 162 -19.42 0.47 -7.30
CA ALA A 162 -20.29 1.55 -7.77
C ALA A 162 -19.54 2.65 -8.54
N LEU A 163 -18.21 2.78 -8.34
CA LEU A 163 -17.36 3.65 -9.14
C LEU A 163 -16.93 3.05 -10.49
N GLY A 164 -17.39 1.84 -10.81
CA GLY A 164 -17.13 1.16 -12.09
C GLY A 164 -15.83 0.34 -12.12
N TYR A 165 -15.36 -0.12 -10.96
CA TYR A 165 -14.17 -0.99 -10.88
C TYR A 165 -14.54 -2.45 -10.69
N GLU A 166 -13.81 -3.33 -11.37
CA GLU A 166 -13.70 -4.72 -10.96
C GLU A 166 -12.82 -4.81 -9.73
N VAL A 167 -13.35 -5.37 -8.63
CA VAL A 167 -12.71 -5.36 -7.32
C VAL A 167 -12.37 -6.77 -6.89
N GLU A 168 -11.09 -6.99 -6.57
CA GLU A 168 -10.59 -8.22 -5.99
C GLU A 168 -9.91 -7.93 -4.64
N TYR A 169 -9.80 -8.95 -3.79
CA TYR A 169 -9.02 -8.84 -2.56
C TYR A 169 -8.44 -10.18 -2.14
N LYS A 170 -7.29 -10.12 -1.48
CA LYS A 170 -6.61 -11.29 -0.91
C LYS A 170 -5.80 -10.95 0.32
N VAL A 171 -5.57 -11.95 1.18
CA VAL A 171 -4.58 -11.85 2.25
C VAL A 171 -3.22 -12.27 1.71
N VAL A 172 -2.28 -11.34 1.75
CA VAL A 172 -0.90 -11.51 1.32
C VAL A 172 -0.03 -11.80 2.54
N ARG A 173 0.77 -12.85 2.46
CA ARG A 173 1.80 -13.20 3.45
C ARG A 173 3.13 -12.69 2.93
N MET A 174 3.76 -11.76 3.65
CA MET A 174 5.02 -11.13 3.21
C MET A 174 6.15 -12.14 3.03
N TYR A 175 6.16 -13.21 3.84
CA TYR A 175 7.10 -14.33 3.71
C TYR A 175 7.10 -14.97 2.31
N ASN A 176 5.96 -15.01 1.63
CA ASN A 176 5.86 -15.58 0.27
C ASN A 176 6.50 -14.68 -0.81
N TYR A 177 6.97 -13.50 -0.43
CA TYR A 177 7.59 -12.50 -1.28
C TYR A 177 8.99 -12.13 -0.78
N ASP A 178 9.71 -13.12 -0.23
CA ASP A 178 11.08 -13.00 0.28
C ASP A 178 11.29 -11.99 1.43
N ALA A 179 10.21 -11.44 1.99
CA ALA A 179 10.32 -10.63 3.19
C ALA A 179 10.51 -11.51 4.42
N GLN A 180 11.55 -11.26 5.20
CA GLN A 180 11.91 -12.05 6.38
C GLN A 180 11.01 -11.70 7.59
N GLN A 181 9.69 -11.67 7.38
CA GLN A 181 8.73 -11.43 8.46
C GLN A 181 7.40 -12.14 8.23
N MET A 182 6.82 -12.61 9.34
CA MET A 182 5.52 -13.29 9.38
C MET A 182 4.37 -12.26 9.41
N ARG A 183 4.38 -11.31 8.45
CA ARG A 183 3.37 -10.26 8.34
C ARG A 183 2.32 -10.65 7.32
N GLU A 184 1.07 -10.56 7.70
CA GLU A 184 -0.08 -10.75 6.80
C GLU A 184 -0.85 -9.44 6.63
N ARG A 185 -1.24 -9.15 5.40
CA ARG A 185 -1.99 -7.94 5.04
C ARG A 185 -3.10 -8.26 4.06
N LEU A 186 -4.22 -7.60 4.25
CA LEU A 186 -5.28 -7.54 3.25
C LEU A 186 -4.84 -6.57 2.16
N VAL A 187 -4.88 -7.02 0.93
CA VAL A 187 -4.72 -6.17 -0.25
C VAL A 187 -6.01 -6.23 -1.02
N ILE A 188 -6.57 -5.07 -1.32
CA ILE A 188 -7.75 -4.87 -2.15
C ILE A 188 -7.28 -4.11 -3.37
N ASP A 189 -7.64 -4.55 -4.55
CA ASP A 189 -7.33 -3.84 -5.78
C ASP A 189 -8.57 -3.69 -6.67
N GLY A 190 -8.56 -2.66 -7.48
CA GLY A 190 -9.59 -2.41 -8.46
C GLY A 190 -9.01 -1.99 -9.78
N ARG A 191 -9.62 -2.51 -10.86
CA ARG A 191 -9.23 -2.23 -12.24
C ARG A 191 -10.43 -1.71 -13.01
N ARG A 192 -10.18 -0.71 -13.85
CA ARG A 192 -11.16 -0.19 -14.77
C ARG A 192 -10.86 -0.73 -16.16
N GLY A 193 -11.86 -1.38 -16.78
CA GLY A 193 -11.77 -1.88 -18.16
C GLY A 193 -11.77 -0.76 -19.19
#